data_b2c24cf379a44e305c388579f29623ab
#
_entry.id   b2c24cf379a44e305c388579f29623ab
#
_cell.length_a   1.000
_cell.length_b   1.000
_cell.length_c   1.000
_cell.angle_alpha   90.00
_cell.angle_beta   90.00
_cell.angle_gamma   90.00
#
_symmetry.space_group_name_H-M   'P 1'
#
loop_
_entity.id
_entity.type
_entity.pdbx_description
1 polymer ?
#
loop_
_entity_poly.entity_id
_entity_poly.type
_entity_poly.pdbx_seq_one_letter_code
_entity_poly.pdbx_strand_id
1 'polypeptide(L)'
;MTPTPSPSIDERPRWPLSGKLLKNAADARHPAVAVKVPDNRGEHPQRGLAAADIVFVELDGYRDNSGYSGTRLVPVFHSTVPDAVGPVRSIRPVDIPLLSPMHALIGNTGATGWVLNYVRKYGNYLDGMLSYMNTKGTGSYSIDPARVRVLGGVTYYDRAVLCHPKILAKQTKKFREGPPQIYFPFGDAAVASTVNGKSAKSISVPWKSGNSYNMGYTWNASSGTWLRSMPWGPHTLVGGKRVAPVNVLVIRAKQHYDKIYSGAGHDEPIHDIIDASGPFHYFYGGRYVTGTWTKADISDPFSFVLEDGSPLVMAPGQTYVELPDKKAKIVIKS
;
A
#
# COMPACT_ATOMS: atom_id res chain seq x y z
N MET A 1 8.53 47.49 0.48
CA MET A 1 8.59 46.03 0.28
C MET A 1 7.25 45.60 -0.29
N THR A 2 7.20 45.17 -1.54
CA THR A 2 6.00 44.62 -2.16
C THR A 2 5.73 43.26 -1.50
N PRO A 3 4.51 42.96 -0.99
CA PRO A 3 4.22 41.66 -0.41
C PRO A 3 4.37 40.60 -1.50
N THR A 4 5.16 39.58 -1.19
CA THR A 4 5.25 38.37 -2.04
C THR A 4 3.84 37.76 -2.11
N PRO A 5 3.28 37.53 -3.30
CA PRO A 5 1.95 36.97 -3.41
C PRO A 5 1.94 35.59 -2.73
N SER A 6 0.96 35.38 -1.84
CA SER A 6 0.69 34.06 -1.27
C SER A 6 0.51 33.08 -2.42
N PRO A 7 1.09 31.86 -2.35
CA PRO A 7 0.91 30.88 -3.40
C PRO A 7 -0.59 30.59 -3.56
N SER A 8 -1.11 30.83 -4.75
CA SER A 8 -2.49 30.49 -5.08
C SER A 8 -2.64 28.97 -5.03
N ILE A 9 -3.56 28.50 -4.22
CA ILE A 9 -3.92 27.06 -4.19
C ILE A 9 -4.55 26.73 -5.54
N ASP A 10 -4.01 25.73 -6.22
CA ASP A 10 -4.57 25.22 -7.47
C ASP A 10 -5.88 24.47 -7.17
N GLU A 11 -7.02 25.08 -7.49
CA GLU A 11 -8.38 24.56 -7.21
C GLU A 11 -8.82 23.45 -8.17
N ARG A 12 -8.00 23.09 -9.16
CA ARG A 12 -8.34 21.99 -10.08
C ARG A 12 -8.56 20.68 -9.33
N PRO A 13 -9.51 19.82 -9.80
CA PRO A 13 -9.78 18.53 -9.18
C PRO A 13 -8.51 17.66 -9.19
N ARG A 14 -8.38 16.82 -8.15
CA ARG A 14 -7.23 15.95 -7.95
C ARG A 14 -7.66 14.49 -7.89
N TRP A 15 -6.77 13.61 -8.31
CA TRP A 15 -6.91 12.17 -8.08
C TRP A 15 -6.94 11.88 -6.57
N PRO A 16 -8.00 11.24 -6.03
CA PRO A 16 -8.20 11.06 -4.58
C PRO A 16 -7.08 10.29 -3.87
N LEU A 17 -6.40 9.38 -4.59
CA LEU A 17 -5.38 8.50 -4.00
C LEU A 17 -3.94 8.95 -4.26
N SER A 18 -3.71 9.95 -5.11
CA SER A 18 -2.37 10.44 -5.42
C SER A 18 -2.21 11.95 -5.36
N GLY A 19 -3.29 12.71 -5.20
CA GLY A 19 -3.26 14.18 -5.18
C GLY A 19 -2.84 14.84 -6.49
N LYS A 20 -2.54 14.07 -7.54
CA LYS A 20 -2.18 14.60 -8.87
C LYS A 20 -3.37 15.32 -9.48
N LEU A 21 -3.11 16.39 -10.24
CA LEU A 21 -4.15 17.14 -10.91
C LEU A 21 -4.90 16.27 -11.94
N LEU A 22 -6.22 16.37 -11.93
CA LEU A 22 -7.11 15.81 -12.93
C LEU A 22 -7.29 16.78 -14.09
N LYS A 23 -7.33 16.28 -15.32
CA LYS A 23 -7.73 17.05 -16.49
C LYS A 23 -9.25 17.22 -16.53
N ASN A 24 -9.98 16.13 -16.24
CA ASN A 24 -11.42 16.10 -16.20
C ASN A 24 -11.87 15.30 -14.97
N ALA A 25 -12.77 15.85 -14.15
CA ALA A 25 -13.30 15.16 -12.97
C ALA A 25 -14.01 13.83 -13.30
N ALA A 26 -14.54 13.68 -14.52
CA ALA A 26 -15.16 12.44 -14.97
C ALA A 26 -14.15 11.28 -15.08
N ASP A 27 -12.87 11.55 -15.30
CA ASP A 27 -11.83 10.51 -15.44
C ASP A 27 -11.65 9.71 -14.15
N ALA A 28 -11.99 10.27 -12.98
CA ALA A 28 -11.90 9.61 -11.69
C ALA A 28 -13.16 8.78 -11.33
N ARG A 29 -14.22 8.80 -12.14
CA ARG A 29 -15.50 8.12 -11.84
C ARG A 29 -15.46 6.62 -12.12
N HIS A 30 -14.55 5.93 -11.45
CA HIS A 30 -14.43 4.47 -11.45
C HIS A 30 -13.86 3.98 -10.11
N PRO A 31 -14.04 2.70 -9.76
CA PRO A 31 -13.51 2.17 -8.51
C PRO A 31 -11.98 2.13 -8.51
N ALA A 32 -11.39 2.26 -7.31
CA ALA A 32 -10.00 1.85 -7.08
C ALA A 32 -9.90 0.32 -7.10
N VAL A 33 -8.79 -0.19 -7.61
CA VAL A 33 -8.49 -1.63 -7.62
C VAL A 33 -7.19 -1.87 -6.87
N ALA A 34 -7.25 -2.63 -5.80
CA ALA A 34 -6.09 -3.14 -5.09
C ALA A 34 -5.73 -4.55 -5.59
N VAL A 35 -4.48 -4.95 -5.46
CA VAL A 35 -4.04 -6.33 -5.71
C VAL A 35 -3.11 -6.77 -4.59
N LYS A 36 -3.33 -7.97 -4.05
CA LYS A 36 -2.44 -8.53 -3.03
C LYS A 36 -1.19 -9.12 -3.66
N VAL A 37 -0.03 -8.60 -3.31
CA VAL A 37 1.26 -8.96 -3.92
C VAL A 37 2.26 -9.37 -2.82
N PRO A 38 2.99 -10.49 -2.97
CA PRO A 38 4.02 -10.88 -2.01
C PRO A 38 5.29 -10.03 -2.18
N ASP A 39 6.07 -9.91 -1.10
CA ASP A 39 7.31 -9.13 -1.07
C ASP A 39 8.52 -9.94 -0.59
N ASN A 40 8.44 -11.27 -0.56
CA ASN A 40 9.53 -12.15 -0.19
C ASN A 40 10.52 -12.35 -1.35
N ARG A 41 11.80 -12.63 -1.04
CA ARG A 41 12.89 -12.69 -2.02
C ARG A 41 12.59 -13.58 -3.25
N GLY A 42 12.02 -14.75 -3.04
CA GLY A 42 11.72 -15.69 -4.13
C GLY A 42 10.55 -15.30 -5.02
N GLU A 43 9.88 -14.19 -4.73
CA GLU A 43 8.68 -13.70 -5.45
C GLU A 43 8.97 -12.43 -6.26
N HIS A 44 10.17 -11.88 -6.11
CA HIS A 44 10.69 -10.82 -6.96
C HIS A 44 11.17 -11.36 -8.32
N PRO A 45 11.20 -10.51 -9.37
CA PRO A 45 10.64 -9.17 -9.46
C PRO A 45 9.11 -9.19 -9.63
N GLN A 46 8.40 -8.22 -9.03
CA GLN A 46 6.96 -8.07 -9.22
C GLN A 46 6.64 -7.30 -10.50
N ARG A 47 5.37 -7.40 -10.95
CA ARG A 47 4.82 -6.70 -12.12
C ARG A 47 3.78 -5.68 -11.67
N GLY A 48 3.75 -4.51 -12.33
CA GLY A 48 2.66 -3.54 -12.27
C GLY A 48 2.75 -2.48 -11.18
N LEU A 49 3.59 -2.62 -10.14
CA LEU A 49 3.64 -1.73 -8.97
C LEU A 49 3.94 -0.26 -9.31
N ALA A 50 4.63 0.01 -10.40
CA ALA A 50 4.99 1.38 -10.79
C ALA A 50 3.79 2.27 -11.15
N ALA A 51 2.63 1.67 -11.44
CA ALA A 51 1.40 2.39 -11.78
C ALA A 51 0.52 2.69 -10.55
N ALA A 52 0.84 2.11 -9.38
CA ALA A 52 0.03 2.30 -8.18
C ALA A 52 0.07 3.75 -7.68
N ASP A 53 -1.05 4.22 -7.16
CA ASP A 53 -1.15 5.49 -6.44
C ASP A 53 -0.65 5.35 -5.01
N ILE A 54 -1.06 4.27 -4.34
CA ILE A 54 -0.64 3.90 -2.98
C ILE A 54 -0.11 2.46 -3.01
N VAL A 55 0.93 2.16 -2.24
CA VAL A 55 1.37 0.80 -1.96
C VAL A 55 1.52 0.64 -0.45
N PHE A 56 0.63 -0.12 0.18
CA PHE A 56 0.80 -0.51 1.57
C PHE A 56 1.79 -1.67 1.68
N VAL A 57 2.64 -1.61 2.69
CA VAL A 57 3.57 -2.67 3.08
C VAL A 57 3.16 -3.17 4.45
N GLU A 58 2.90 -4.46 4.59
CA GLU A 58 2.34 -5.09 5.78
C GLU A 58 3.01 -6.42 6.09
N LEU A 59 2.75 -7.03 7.25
CA LEU A 59 3.24 -8.37 7.58
C LEU A 59 2.66 -9.44 6.67
N ASP A 60 3.51 -10.36 6.20
CA ASP A 60 3.10 -11.50 5.38
C ASP A 60 2.24 -12.52 6.13
N GLY A 61 2.57 -12.81 7.38
CA GLY A 61 1.94 -13.88 8.16
C GLY A 61 2.59 -15.25 8.01
N TYR A 62 3.51 -15.44 7.06
CA TYR A 62 4.30 -16.65 6.97
C TYR A 62 5.47 -16.59 7.95
N ARG A 63 5.58 -17.57 8.83
CA ARG A 63 6.69 -17.69 9.77
C ARG A 63 7.66 -18.78 9.31
N ASP A 64 8.93 -18.42 9.20
CA ASP A 64 10.03 -19.37 9.08
C ASP A 64 10.52 -19.84 10.47
N ASN A 65 11.52 -20.73 10.49
CA ASN A 65 12.11 -21.24 11.73
C ASN A 65 12.73 -20.16 12.64
N SER A 66 12.96 -18.96 12.13
CA SER A 66 13.45 -17.79 12.89
C SER A 66 12.29 -16.94 13.45
N GLY A 67 11.03 -17.34 13.21
CA GLY A 67 9.83 -16.59 13.60
C GLY A 67 9.55 -15.37 12.75
N TYR A 68 10.31 -15.12 11.69
CA TYR A 68 10.12 -13.99 10.78
C TYR A 68 9.08 -14.32 9.71
N SER A 69 8.22 -13.38 9.39
CA SER A 69 7.12 -13.60 8.46
C SER A 69 7.22 -12.87 7.11
N GLY A 70 8.24 -12.05 6.86
CA GLY A 70 8.31 -11.24 5.64
C GLY A 70 7.24 -10.15 5.54
N THR A 71 7.13 -9.56 4.36
CA THR A 71 6.14 -8.52 4.08
C THR A 71 5.29 -8.87 2.86
N ARG A 72 4.12 -8.23 2.76
CA ARG A 72 3.26 -8.19 1.57
C ARG A 72 2.99 -6.76 1.15
N LEU A 73 2.70 -6.60 -0.11
CA LEU A 73 2.33 -5.33 -0.70
C LEU A 73 0.86 -5.32 -1.09
N VAL A 74 0.24 -4.15 -0.95
CA VAL A 74 -1.11 -3.88 -1.44
C VAL A 74 -1.04 -2.64 -2.34
N PRO A 75 -0.60 -2.78 -3.61
CA PRO A 75 -0.70 -1.70 -4.57
C PRO A 75 -2.17 -1.40 -4.87
N VAL A 76 -2.54 -0.12 -4.80
CA VAL A 76 -3.87 0.40 -5.10
C VAL A 76 -3.77 1.30 -6.32
N PHE A 77 -4.60 1.02 -7.31
CA PHE A 77 -4.62 1.66 -8.62
C PHE A 77 -5.91 2.44 -8.80
N HIS A 78 -5.81 3.70 -9.14
CA HIS A 78 -6.94 4.56 -9.51
C HIS A 78 -6.57 5.50 -10.66
N SER A 79 -5.52 6.34 -10.51
CA SER A 79 -5.11 7.27 -11.57
C SER A 79 -4.56 6.55 -12.82
N THR A 80 -4.01 5.37 -12.64
CA THR A 80 -3.52 4.50 -13.71
C THR A 80 -3.75 3.04 -13.33
N VAL A 81 -4.57 2.35 -14.11
CA VAL A 81 -4.86 0.93 -13.89
C VAL A 81 -4.04 0.10 -14.89
N PRO A 82 -3.07 -0.71 -14.43
CA PRO A 82 -2.22 -1.50 -15.33
C PRO A 82 -2.95 -2.72 -15.92
N ASP A 83 -2.40 -3.30 -16.98
CA ASP A 83 -2.98 -4.48 -17.62
C ASP A 83 -2.75 -5.76 -16.79
N ALA A 84 -1.63 -5.85 -16.07
CA ALA A 84 -1.31 -7.00 -15.24
C ALA A 84 -0.50 -6.61 -13.99
N VAL A 85 -0.84 -7.24 -12.87
CA VAL A 85 -0.17 -7.10 -11.57
C VAL A 85 0.10 -8.48 -10.98
N GLY A 86 1.27 -8.67 -10.39
CA GLY A 86 1.56 -9.91 -9.68
C GLY A 86 3.03 -10.16 -9.35
N PRO A 87 3.31 -11.33 -8.79
CA PRO A 87 2.37 -12.42 -8.51
C PRO A 87 1.32 -12.04 -7.47
N VAL A 88 0.21 -12.79 -7.43
CA VAL A 88 -0.93 -12.50 -6.53
C VAL A 88 -0.93 -13.43 -5.32
N ARG A 89 -1.33 -12.93 -4.17
CA ARG A 89 -1.41 -13.66 -2.89
C ARG A 89 -2.75 -13.46 -2.18
N SER A 90 -2.86 -14.07 -1.00
CA SER A 90 -4.06 -14.06 -0.15
C SER A 90 -4.20 -12.76 0.63
N ILE A 91 -5.44 -12.36 0.90
CA ILE A 91 -5.83 -11.24 1.76
C ILE A 91 -5.30 -11.47 3.19
N ARG A 92 -5.01 -10.38 3.88
CA ARG A 92 -4.74 -10.33 5.33
C ARG A 92 -5.82 -9.50 6.04
N PRO A 93 -6.02 -9.70 7.34
CA PRO A 93 -7.04 -8.94 8.10
C PRO A 93 -6.89 -7.43 7.98
N VAL A 94 -5.66 -6.93 7.93
CA VAL A 94 -5.37 -5.49 7.83
C VAL A 94 -5.79 -4.87 6.49
N ASP A 95 -5.93 -5.66 5.42
CA ASP A 95 -6.43 -5.16 4.13
C ASP A 95 -7.81 -4.54 4.26
N ILE A 96 -8.63 -5.07 5.16
CA ILE A 96 -10.01 -4.62 5.34
C ILE A 96 -10.05 -3.15 5.80
N PRO A 97 -9.45 -2.76 6.94
CA PRO A 97 -9.44 -1.36 7.37
C PRO A 97 -8.55 -0.44 6.51
N LEU A 98 -7.59 -0.96 5.75
CA LEU A 98 -6.81 -0.15 4.81
C LEU A 98 -7.61 0.22 3.56
N LEU A 99 -8.41 -0.70 3.02
CA LEU A 99 -9.09 -0.53 1.74
C LEU A 99 -10.55 -0.07 1.88
N SER A 100 -11.18 -0.31 3.03
CA SER A 100 -12.58 0.07 3.27
C SER A 100 -12.85 1.56 3.05
N PRO A 101 -11.99 2.51 3.47
CA PRO A 101 -12.22 3.93 3.21
C PRO A 101 -12.28 4.29 1.72
N MET A 102 -11.64 3.51 0.87
CA MET A 102 -11.62 3.72 -0.59
C MET A 102 -12.69 2.92 -1.32
N HIS A 103 -13.40 2.03 -0.64
CA HIS A 103 -14.27 1.02 -1.25
C HIS A 103 -13.56 0.26 -2.40
N ALA A 104 -12.28 -0.03 -2.24
CA ALA A 104 -11.46 -0.61 -3.28
C ALA A 104 -11.84 -2.08 -3.54
N LEU A 105 -11.83 -2.47 -4.80
CA LEU A 105 -11.85 -3.88 -5.18
C LEU A 105 -10.50 -4.50 -4.83
N ILE A 106 -10.46 -5.80 -4.50
CA ILE A 106 -9.19 -6.47 -4.20
C ILE A 106 -8.99 -7.75 -5.00
N GLY A 107 -8.01 -7.75 -5.91
CA GLY A 107 -7.48 -8.94 -6.58
C GLY A 107 -6.63 -9.77 -5.62
N ASN A 108 -7.00 -11.07 -5.46
CA ASN A 108 -6.38 -11.94 -4.46
C ASN A 108 -6.51 -13.43 -4.81
N THR A 109 -5.84 -14.30 -4.06
CA THR A 109 -5.95 -15.76 -4.19
C THR A 109 -6.76 -16.41 -3.06
N GLY A 110 -7.55 -15.64 -2.32
CA GLY A 110 -8.33 -16.10 -1.16
C GLY A 110 -7.72 -15.70 0.17
N ALA A 111 -8.11 -16.38 1.23
CA ALA A 111 -7.59 -16.25 2.60
C ALA A 111 -8.02 -17.45 3.45
N THR A 112 -7.64 -17.48 4.74
CA THR A 112 -8.20 -18.43 5.70
C THR A 112 -9.70 -18.18 5.92
N GLY A 113 -10.43 -19.19 6.38
CA GLY A 113 -11.89 -19.13 6.48
C GLY A 113 -12.42 -17.97 7.31
N TRP A 114 -11.81 -17.68 8.46
CA TRP A 114 -12.24 -16.57 9.30
C TRP A 114 -11.94 -15.20 8.69
N VAL A 115 -10.83 -15.05 7.93
CA VAL A 115 -10.53 -13.80 7.20
C VAL A 115 -11.56 -13.59 6.08
N LEU A 116 -11.96 -14.65 5.37
CA LEU A 116 -13.05 -14.55 4.38
C LEU A 116 -14.39 -14.16 5.01
N ASN A 117 -14.69 -14.67 6.21
CA ASN A 117 -15.89 -14.26 6.96
C ASN A 117 -15.80 -12.79 7.40
N TYR A 118 -14.63 -12.34 7.82
CA TYR A 118 -14.37 -10.95 8.17
C TYR A 118 -14.56 -10.01 6.95
N VAL A 119 -14.03 -10.39 5.79
CA VAL A 119 -14.26 -9.68 4.52
C VAL A 119 -15.76 -9.61 4.18
N ARG A 120 -16.51 -10.72 4.32
CA ARG A 120 -17.97 -10.73 4.05
C ARG A 120 -18.74 -9.80 4.99
N LYS A 121 -18.32 -9.71 6.26
CA LYS A 121 -18.92 -8.79 7.24
C LYS A 121 -18.83 -7.35 6.79
N TYR A 122 -17.73 -6.98 6.17
CA TYR A 122 -17.45 -5.62 5.71
C TYR A 122 -17.59 -5.46 4.19
N GLY A 123 -18.35 -6.33 3.52
CA GLY A 123 -18.55 -6.30 2.07
C GLY A 123 -19.21 -5.04 1.51
N ASN A 124 -19.78 -4.17 2.37
CA ASN A 124 -20.25 -2.84 1.99
C ASN A 124 -19.11 -1.83 1.79
N TYR A 125 -17.94 -2.09 2.40
CA TYR A 125 -16.76 -1.25 2.34
C TYR A 125 -15.72 -1.74 1.33
N LEU A 126 -15.77 -3.05 1.02
CA LEU A 126 -14.74 -3.72 0.25
C LEU A 126 -15.37 -4.89 -0.53
N ASP A 127 -15.22 -4.93 -1.84
CA ASP A 127 -15.61 -6.09 -2.66
C ASP A 127 -14.43 -7.09 -2.72
N GLY A 128 -14.19 -7.77 -1.60
CA GLY A 128 -13.05 -8.67 -1.43
C GLY A 128 -13.25 -10.06 -2.00
N MET A 129 -14.43 -10.37 -2.53
CA MET A 129 -14.75 -11.72 -3.03
C MET A 129 -14.35 -11.95 -4.49
N LEU A 130 -13.64 -11.01 -5.11
CA LEU A 130 -13.11 -11.10 -6.48
C LEU A 130 -11.80 -11.89 -6.54
N SER A 131 -11.73 -13.03 -5.87
CA SER A 131 -10.54 -13.89 -5.84
C SER A 131 -10.35 -14.66 -7.15
N TYR A 132 -9.12 -15.18 -7.33
CA TYR A 132 -8.78 -16.07 -8.45
C TYR A 132 -9.80 -17.20 -8.65
N MET A 133 -10.22 -17.85 -7.53
CA MET A 133 -11.17 -18.94 -7.61
C MET A 133 -12.60 -18.48 -7.96
N ASN A 134 -13.04 -17.34 -7.42
CA ASN A 134 -14.41 -16.85 -7.59
C ASN A 134 -14.64 -16.22 -8.98
N THR A 135 -13.58 -15.78 -9.66
CA THR A 135 -13.66 -15.15 -10.99
C THR A 135 -12.99 -16.01 -12.07
N LYS A 136 -12.85 -17.31 -11.82
CA LYS A 136 -12.27 -18.26 -12.78
C LYS A 136 -13.04 -18.20 -14.11
N GLY A 137 -12.30 -18.18 -15.23
CA GLY A 137 -12.89 -18.13 -16.58
C GLY A 137 -13.31 -16.73 -17.07
N THR A 138 -13.24 -15.68 -16.23
CA THR A 138 -13.61 -14.31 -16.66
C THR A 138 -12.46 -13.55 -17.35
N GLY A 139 -11.25 -14.11 -17.34
CA GLY A 139 -10.03 -13.42 -17.78
C GLY A 139 -9.44 -12.45 -16.73
N SER A 140 -10.04 -12.36 -15.54
CA SER A 140 -9.53 -11.49 -14.44
C SER A 140 -8.16 -11.93 -13.93
N TYR A 141 -7.81 -13.19 -14.15
CA TYR A 141 -6.50 -13.74 -13.77
C TYR A 141 -5.94 -14.64 -14.88
N SER A 142 -4.62 -14.70 -14.92
CA SER A 142 -3.87 -15.61 -15.77
C SER A 142 -2.69 -16.25 -15.01
N ILE A 143 -2.09 -17.25 -15.61
CA ILE A 143 -0.86 -17.88 -15.12
C ILE A 143 0.31 -17.40 -15.97
N ASP A 144 1.35 -16.89 -15.33
CA ASP A 144 2.64 -16.61 -15.96
C ASP A 144 3.44 -17.92 -16.04
N PRO A 145 3.59 -18.55 -17.22
CA PRO A 145 4.24 -19.84 -17.36
C PRO A 145 5.73 -19.81 -16.94
N ALA A 146 6.37 -18.65 -17.07
CA ALA A 146 7.78 -18.48 -16.68
C ALA A 146 8.00 -18.56 -15.16
N ARG A 147 6.94 -18.49 -14.36
CA ARG A 147 6.96 -18.54 -12.89
C ARG A 147 6.38 -19.80 -12.30
N VAL A 148 5.88 -20.71 -13.13
CA VAL A 148 5.43 -22.05 -12.71
C VAL A 148 6.65 -22.86 -12.30
N ARG A 149 6.55 -23.56 -11.16
CA ARG A 149 7.62 -24.38 -10.61
C ARG A 149 7.17 -25.82 -10.54
N VAL A 150 8.08 -26.76 -10.83
CA VAL A 150 7.86 -28.18 -10.59
C VAL A 150 8.91 -28.65 -9.59
N LEU A 151 8.48 -29.13 -8.44
CA LEU A 151 9.34 -29.62 -7.37
C LEU A 151 8.85 -31.00 -6.94
N GLY A 152 9.73 -32.00 -7.01
CA GLY A 152 9.36 -33.38 -6.65
C GLY A 152 8.18 -33.93 -7.46
N GLY A 153 8.01 -33.56 -8.73
CA GLY A 153 6.88 -33.98 -9.56
C GLY A 153 5.58 -33.19 -9.32
N VAL A 154 5.55 -32.27 -8.36
CA VAL A 154 4.37 -31.43 -8.06
C VAL A 154 4.52 -30.07 -8.72
N THR A 155 3.46 -29.62 -9.42
CA THR A 155 3.40 -28.30 -10.07
C THR A 155 2.86 -27.26 -9.12
N TYR A 156 3.62 -26.15 -8.93
CA TYR A 156 3.28 -25.05 -8.05
C TYR A 156 3.01 -23.78 -8.87
N TYR A 157 1.82 -23.21 -8.68
CA TYR A 157 1.36 -21.95 -9.31
C TYR A 157 1.42 -20.75 -8.39
N ASP A 158 1.87 -20.94 -7.14
CA ASP A 158 1.86 -19.96 -6.05
C ASP A 158 2.59 -18.64 -6.37
N ARG A 159 3.55 -18.66 -7.31
CA ARG A 159 4.29 -17.47 -7.78
C ARG A 159 3.93 -17.04 -9.19
N ALA A 160 2.96 -17.69 -9.81
CA ALA A 160 2.65 -17.53 -11.23
C ALA A 160 1.32 -16.80 -11.50
N VAL A 161 0.48 -16.62 -10.49
CA VAL A 161 -0.84 -15.96 -10.68
C VAL A 161 -0.65 -14.47 -10.93
N LEU A 162 -1.19 -13.98 -12.04
CA LEU A 162 -1.31 -12.55 -12.38
C LEU A 162 -2.77 -12.12 -12.29
N CYS A 163 -3.03 -10.92 -11.79
CA CYS A 163 -4.31 -10.26 -11.83
C CYS A 163 -4.34 -9.26 -13.00
N HIS A 164 -5.49 -9.15 -13.67
CA HIS A 164 -5.79 -8.16 -14.69
C HIS A 164 -6.79 -7.14 -14.13
N PRO A 165 -6.34 -6.05 -13.46
CA PRO A 165 -7.20 -5.15 -12.69
C PRO A 165 -8.33 -4.52 -13.52
N LYS A 166 -8.08 -4.17 -14.78
CA LYS A 166 -9.11 -3.62 -15.69
C LYS A 166 -10.24 -4.61 -15.97
N ILE A 167 -9.95 -5.91 -16.04
CA ILE A 167 -10.93 -6.97 -16.26
C ILE A 167 -11.65 -7.26 -14.94
N LEU A 168 -10.89 -7.35 -13.85
CA LEU A 168 -11.41 -7.58 -12.50
C LEU A 168 -12.45 -6.52 -12.13
N ALA A 169 -12.19 -5.24 -12.42
CA ALA A 169 -13.12 -4.16 -12.14
C ALA A 169 -14.49 -4.31 -12.81
N LYS A 170 -14.57 -5.03 -13.92
CA LYS A 170 -15.83 -5.32 -14.63
C LYS A 170 -16.67 -6.42 -13.96
N GLN A 171 -16.11 -7.17 -13.02
CA GLN A 171 -16.81 -8.27 -12.35
C GLN A 171 -17.70 -7.80 -11.21
N THR A 172 -17.50 -6.57 -10.70
CA THR A 172 -18.35 -5.99 -9.67
C THR A 172 -19.49 -5.15 -10.26
N LYS A 173 -20.61 -5.12 -9.52
CA LYS A 173 -21.72 -4.18 -9.78
C LYS A 173 -21.80 -3.06 -8.74
N LYS A 174 -20.98 -3.11 -7.69
CA LYS A 174 -21.11 -2.28 -6.50
C LYS A 174 -20.55 -0.86 -6.66
N PHE A 175 -19.44 -0.68 -7.35
CA PHE A 175 -18.66 0.58 -7.33
C PHE A 175 -18.66 1.27 -8.70
N ARG A 176 -19.85 1.47 -9.30
CA ARG A 176 -19.98 2.04 -10.65
C ARG A 176 -19.96 3.57 -10.69
N GLU A 177 -20.20 4.24 -9.58
CA GLU A 177 -20.62 5.63 -9.59
C GLU A 177 -19.60 6.61 -9.06
N GLY A 178 -18.56 6.16 -8.40
CA GLY A 178 -17.74 7.10 -7.68
C GLY A 178 -16.27 7.06 -7.94
N PRO A 179 -15.59 8.18 -7.72
CA PRO A 179 -14.22 8.10 -7.26
C PRO A 179 -14.21 7.57 -5.82
N PRO A 180 -13.13 6.90 -5.38
CA PRO A 180 -12.89 6.70 -3.96
C PRO A 180 -12.84 8.04 -3.23
N GLN A 181 -13.09 8.06 -1.92
CA GLN A 181 -12.86 9.26 -1.13
C GLN A 181 -11.36 9.62 -1.09
N ILE A 182 -11.05 10.87 -0.80
CA ILE A 182 -9.68 11.32 -0.59
C ILE A 182 -9.10 10.55 0.60
N TYR A 183 -7.99 9.85 0.38
CA TYR A 183 -7.42 8.97 1.39
C TYR A 183 -6.33 9.65 2.24
N PHE A 184 -5.53 10.51 1.63
CA PHE A 184 -4.50 11.30 2.31
C PHE A 184 -4.71 12.80 2.08
N PRO A 185 -4.25 13.67 2.99
CA PRO A 185 -4.43 15.11 2.89
C PRO A 185 -3.45 15.72 1.87
N PHE A 186 -3.66 15.46 0.59
CA PHE A 186 -2.84 16.00 -0.48
C PHE A 186 -3.07 17.50 -0.69
N GLY A 187 -1.96 18.25 -0.82
CA GLY A 187 -1.94 19.65 -1.24
C GLY A 187 -0.98 19.88 -2.40
N ASP A 188 -0.60 21.11 -2.65
CA ASP A 188 0.47 21.42 -3.60
C ASP A 188 1.84 21.04 -3.02
N ALA A 189 2.77 20.63 -3.88
CA ALA A 189 4.13 20.25 -3.47
C ALA A 189 4.87 21.40 -2.73
N ALA A 190 4.59 22.64 -3.12
CA ALA A 190 5.20 23.84 -2.53
C ALA A 190 4.77 24.12 -1.08
N VAL A 191 3.62 23.58 -0.65
CA VAL A 191 3.09 23.73 0.71
C VAL A 191 3.10 22.42 1.49
N ALA A 192 3.74 21.38 0.97
CA ALA A 192 3.89 20.11 1.68
C ALA A 192 4.58 20.32 3.02
N SER A 193 4.11 19.65 4.07
CA SER A 193 4.62 19.81 5.44
C SER A 193 6.13 19.61 5.57
N THR A 194 6.75 18.85 4.66
CA THR A 194 8.20 18.62 4.64
C THR A 194 9.03 19.79 4.14
N VAL A 195 8.44 20.83 3.56
CA VAL A 195 9.19 22.01 3.04
C VAL A 195 10.07 22.61 4.14
N ASN A 196 9.57 22.67 5.38
CA ASN A 196 10.31 23.13 6.55
C ASN A 196 10.78 21.95 7.45
N GLY A 197 10.72 20.72 6.94
CA GLY A 197 11.08 19.52 7.67
C GLY A 197 12.59 19.32 7.81
N LYS A 198 12.98 18.34 8.61
CA LYS A 198 14.38 17.92 8.80
C LYS A 198 14.91 17.22 7.55
N SER A 199 16.20 17.34 7.26
CA SER A 199 16.87 16.66 6.14
C SER A 199 16.85 15.14 6.30
N ALA A 200 16.68 14.42 5.20
CA ALA A 200 16.80 12.97 5.13
C ALA A 200 17.39 12.53 3.79
N LYS A 201 18.52 11.84 3.81
CA LYS A 201 19.14 11.21 2.63
C LYS A 201 18.79 9.73 2.52
N SER A 202 18.62 9.06 3.65
CA SER A 202 18.18 7.67 3.66
C SER A 202 17.31 7.33 4.85
N ILE A 203 16.47 6.32 4.66
CA ILE A 203 15.51 5.80 5.64
C ILE A 203 15.73 4.30 5.73
N SER A 204 15.76 3.76 6.96
CA SER A 204 15.71 2.32 7.22
C SER A 204 14.52 2.01 8.11
N VAL A 205 13.62 1.19 7.62
CA VAL A 205 12.39 0.75 8.30
C VAL A 205 12.56 -0.71 8.71
N PRO A 206 12.74 -1.03 10.00
CA PRO A 206 12.92 -2.40 10.45
C PRO A 206 11.58 -3.14 10.55
N TRP A 207 11.58 -4.38 10.02
CA TRP A 207 10.45 -5.30 10.05
C TRP A 207 10.69 -6.52 10.93
N LYS A 208 11.92 -6.75 11.36
CA LYS A 208 12.34 -7.81 12.27
C LYS A 208 13.14 -7.23 13.43
N SER A 209 13.02 -7.82 14.62
CA SER A 209 13.88 -7.49 15.75
C SER A 209 15.36 -7.68 15.38
N GLY A 210 16.22 -6.82 15.88
CA GLY A 210 17.66 -6.86 15.60
C GLY A 210 18.05 -6.28 14.23
N ASN A 211 17.17 -5.55 13.56
CA ASN A 211 17.43 -4.86 12.29
C ASN A 211 17.92 -5.76 11.14
N SER A 212 17.65 -7.06 11.19
CA SER A 212 18.09 -8.03 10.18
C SER A 212 17.20 -8.08 8.93
N TYR A 213 16.09 -7.36 8.93
CA TYR A 213 15.18 -7.26 7.79
C TYR A 213 14.61 -5.84 7.70
N ASN A 214 15.36 -4.99 7.01
CA ASN A 214 15.02 -3.58 6.89
C ASN A 214 14.66 -3.25 5.44
N MET A 215 13.55 -2.53 5.27
CA MET A 215 13.29 -1.82 4.02
C MET A 215 14.08 -0.53 4.01
N GLY A 216 14.81 -0.28 2.93
CA GLY A 216 15.61 0.92 2.76
C GLY A 216 15.00 1.86 1.73
N TYR A 217 15.17 3.17 1.94
CA TYR A 217 14.87 4.19 0.94
C TYR A 217 16.03 5.19 0.90
N THR A 218 16.51 5.47 -0.31
CA THR A 218 17.57 6.47 -0.53
C THR A 218 17.01 7.59 -1.40
N TRP A 219 17.16 8.83 -0.97
CA TRP A 219 16.73 9.98 -1.73
C TRP A 219 17.55 10.14 -3.01
N ASN A 220 16.85 10.30 -4.13
CA ASN A 220 17.44 10.62 -5.41
C ASN A 220 16.93 12.00 -5.85
N ALA A 221 17.80 13.02 -5.71
CA ALA A 221 17.46 14.38 -6.02
C ALA A 221 17.19 14.63 -7.51
N SER A 222 17.85 13.87 -8.40
CA SER A 222 17.67 14.04 -9.86
C SER A 222 16.29 13.59 -10.34
N SER A 223 15.69 12.57 -9.69
CA SER A 223 14.34 12.10 -10.01
C SER A 223 13.27 12.63 -9.07
N GLY A 224 13.64 13.26 -7.95
CA GLY A 224 12.70 13.70 -6.92
C GLY A 224 11.96 12.53 -6.24
N THR A 225 12.61 11.36 -6.07
CA THR A 225 11.98 10.14 -5.56
C THR A 225 12.86 9.39 -4.58
N TRP A 226 12.25 8.47 -3.83
CA TRP A 226 12.90 7.60 -2.87
C TRP A 226 13.15 6.22 -3.48
N LEU A 227 14.42 5.85 -3.74
CA LEU A 227 14.78 4.54 -4.29
C LEU A 227 14.63 3.45 -3.23
N ARG A 228 13.60 2.59 -3.35
CA ARG A 228 13.35 1.50 -2.41
C ARG A 228 14.38 0.38 -2.55
N SER A 229 14.84 -0.18 -1.42
CA SER A 229 15.71 -1.35 -1.34
C SER A 229 15.14 -2.39 -0.38
N MET A 230 15.32 -3.64 -0.73
CA MET A 230 15.01 -4.81 0.08
C MET A 230 16.27 -5.21 0.89
N PRO A 231 16.16 -6.08 1.89
CA PRO A 231 17.32 -6.58 2.64
C PRO A 231 18.43 -7.20 1.76
N TRP A 232 18.05 -7.69 0.58
CA TRP A 232 18.97 -8.33 -0.37
C TRP A 232 19.40 -7.46 -1.55
N GLY A 233 19.03 -6.19 -1.60
CA GLY A 233 19.45 -5.27 -2.65
C GLY A 233 18.34 -4.37 -3.20
N PRO A 234 18.58 -3.73 -4.33
CA PRO A 234 17.63 -2.83 -4.97
C PRO A 234 16.27 -3.48 -5.25
N HIS A 235 15.16 -2.81 -4.93
CA HIS A 235 13.83 -3.26 -5.34
C HIS A 235 13.59 -2.91 -6.81
N THR A 236 13.64 -3.92 -7.68
CA THR A 236 13.38 -3.80 -9.11
C THR A 236 12.15 -4.61 -9.52
N LEU A 237 11.44 -4.13 -10.52
CA LEU A 237 10.25 -4.75 -11.11
C LEU A 237 10.63 -5.52 -12.38
N VAL A 238 9.70 -6.32 -12.89
CA VAL A 238 9.83 -6.92 -14.22
C VAL A 238 10.17 -5.82 -15.25
N GLY A 239 11.19 -6.06 -16.07
CA GLY A 239 11.74 -5.06 -16.99
C GLY A 239 12.81 -4.14 -16.37
N GLY A 240 13.28 -4.41 -15.14
CA GLY A 240 14.41 -3.73 -14.51
C GLY A 240 14.11 -2.37 -13.90
N LYS A 241 12.87 -1.86 -13.99
CA LYS A 241 12.50 -0.56 -13.41
C LYS A 241 12.62 -0.57 -11.88
N ARG A 242 13.30 0.45 -11.32
CA ARG A 242 13.39 0.65 -9.87
C ARG A 242 12.06 1.05 -9.27
N VAL A 243 11.74 0.53 -8.09
CA VAL A 243 10.68 1.07 -7.25
C VAL A 243 11.18 2.38 -6.64
N ALA A 244 10.49 3.46 -6.95
CA ALA A 244 10.91 4.81 -6.63
C ALA A 244 9.70 5.73 -6.35
N PRO A 245 9.03 5.59 -5.18
CA PRO A 245 7.90 6.45 -4.82
C PRO A 245 8.33 7.92 -4.62
N VAL A 246 7.37 8.82 -4.80
CA VAL A 246 7.51 10.25 -4.48
C VAL A 246 7.46 10.45 -2.96
N ASN A 247 6.52 9.76 -2.31
CA ASN A 247 6.26 9.86 -0.88
C ASN A 247 6.56 8.54 -0.17
N VAL A 248 7.13 8.62 1.03
CA VAL A 248 7.19 7.48 1.97
C VAL A 248 6.50 7.90 3.26
N LEU A 249 5.52 7.13 3.69
CA LEU A 249 4.80 7.32 4.95
C LEU A 249 5.02 6.08 5.82
N VAL A 250 5.51 6.26 7.03
CA VAL A 250 5.72 5.17 8.00
C VAL A 250 4.72 5.34 9.13
N ILE A 251 3.76 4.45 9.21
CA ILE A 251 2.71 4.39 10.23
C ILE A 251 3.06 3.25 11.18
N ARG A 252 3.40 3.55 12.44
CA ARG A 252 3.74 2.52 13.41
C ARG A 252 2.51 2.14 14.23
N ALA A 253 2.09 0.87 14.14
CA ALA A 253 0.98 0.31 14.88
C ALA A 253 1.42 -0.97 15.61
N LYS A 254 0.74 -1.34 16.70
CA LYS A 254 1.02 -2.61 17.38
C LYS A 254 0.71 -3.76 16.44
N GLN A 255 1.62 -4.73 16.37
CA GLN A 255 1.47 -5.97 15.60
C GLN A 255 1.42 -7.17 16.54
N HIS A 256 0.54 -8.12 16.23
CA HIS A 256 0.44 -9.41 16.92
C HIS A 256 -0.17 -10.44 15.98
N TYR A 257 -0.25 -11.68 16.42
CA TYR A 257 -0.92 -12.75 15.69
C TYR A 257 -2.12 -13.19 16.49
N ASP A 258 -3.28 -13.21 15.84
CA ASP A 258 -4.54 -13.60 16.48
C ASP A 258 -5.58 -14.04 15.43
N LYS A 259 -6.67 -14.59 15.93
CA LYS A 259 -7.89 -14.89 15.19
C LYS A 259 -9.02 -14.01 15.73
N ILE A 260 -9.18 -12.83 15.13
CA ILE A 260 -10.09 -11.78 15.61
C ILE A 260 -11.54 -11.94 15.13
N TYR A 261 -11.86 -12.99 14.36
CA TYR A 261 -13.20 -13.22 13.84
C TYR A 261 -13.55 -14.71 13.79
N SER A 262 -14.83 -15.03 13.67
CA SER A 262 -15.32 -16.41 13.60
C SER A 262 -15.00 -17.08 12.27
N GLY A 263 -14.69 -18.37 12.29
CA GLY A 263 -14.41 -19.19 11.12
C GLY A 263 -13.21 -20.12 11.28
N ALA A 264 -12.96 -20.97 10.31
CA ALA A 264 -11.82 -21.89 10.30
C ALA A 264 -10.52 -21.15 9.94
N GLY A 265 -9.39 -21.68 10.42
CA GLY A 265 -8.06 -21.18 10.10
C GLY A 265 -7.23 -20.89 11.34
N HIS A 266 -5.97 -20.57 11.11
CA HIS A 266 -4.97 -20.24 12.12
C HIS A 266 -4.93 -18.73 12.38
N ASP A 267 -4.13 -18.32 13.37
CA ASP A 267 -3.83 -16.92 13.63
C ASP A 267 -3.18 -16.25 12.42
N GLU A 268 -3.60 -15.05 12.13
CA GLU A 268 -3.04 -14.21 11.07
C GLU A 268 -2.41 -12.93 11.66
N PRO A 269 -1.54 -12.25 10.93
CA PRO A 269 -0.96 -11.01 11.41
C PRO A 269 -2.01 -9.90 11.52
N ILE A 270 -2.09 -9.30 12.68
CA ILE A 270 -2.98 -8.19 13.00
C ILE A 270 -2.15 -6.93 13.17
N HIS A 271 -2.63 -5.83 12.62
CA HIS A 271 -2.16 -4.47 12.88
C HIS A 271 -3.29 -3.70 13.57
N ASP A 272 -3.05 -3.25 14.79
CA ASP A 272 -4.04 -2.49 15.58
C ASP A 272 -4.13 -1.06 15.03
N ILE A 273 -4.97 -0.87 14.02
CA ILE A 273 -5.16 0.43 13.34
C ILE A 273 -6.60 0.94 13.40
N ILE A 274 -7.54 0.21 14.00
CA ILE A 274 -8.93 0.63 14.22
C ILE A 274 -9.06 1.09 15.67
N ASP A 275 -9.75 2.22 15.92
CA ASP A 275 -9.84 2.87 17.22
C ASP A 275 -8.46 3.00 17.87
N ALA A 276 -7.51 3.52 17.10
CA ALA A 276 -6.11 3.49 17.45
C ALA A 276 -5.38 4.76 17.03
N SER A 277 -4.22 4.95 17.64
CA SER A 277 -3.31 6.03 17.34
C SER A 277 -1.85 5.59 17.52
N GLY A 278 -0.95 6.32 16.89
CA GLY A 278 0.48 6.07 17.04
C GLY A 278 1.35 7.07 16.29
N PRO A 279 2.65 6.95 16.41
CA PRO A 279 3.56 7.87 15.75
C PRO A 279 3.69 7.57 14.25
N PHE A 280 3.86 8.62 13.44
CA PHE A 280 4.19 8.51 12.02
C PHE A 280 5.44 9.31 11.64
N HIS A 281 6.01 8.97 10.50
CA HIS A 281 7.00 9.76 9.78
C HIS A 281 6.53 9.93 8.34
N TYR A 282 6.58 11.15 7.83
CA TYR A 282 6.29 11.43 6.43
C TYR A 282 7.52 12.01 5.74
N PHE A 283 7.90 11.45 4.59
CA PHE A 283 9.08 11.78 3.81
C PHE A 283 8.71 12.22 2.41
N TYR A 284 9.17 13.40 2.03
CA TYR A 284 9.06 13.98 0.69
C TYR A 284 10.20 14.97 0.45
N GLY A 285 10.70 15.08 -0.79
CA GLY A 285 11.66 16.11 -1.18
C GLY A 285 13.02 16.04 -0.45
N GLY A 286 13.47 14.83 -0.04
CA GLY A 286 14.71 14.68 0.75
C GLY A 286 14.59 15.20 2.18
N ARG A 287 13.38 15.35 2.69
CA ARG A 287 13.07 15.87 4.03
C ARG A 287 11.99 15.02 4.70
N TYR A 288 11.80 15.22 6.01
CA TYR A 288 10.76 14.52 6.77
C TYR A 288 10.18 15.38 7.88
N VAL A 289 8.97 15.02 8.28
CA VAL A 289 8.26 15.47 9.48
C VAL A 289 7.73 14.28 10.25
N THR A 290 7.40 14.50 11.51
CA THR A 290 6.86 13.50 12.44
C THR A 290 5.58 14.03 13.10
N GLY A 291 4.80 13.09 13.65
CA GLY A 291 3.56 13.43 14.34
C GLY A 291 2.81 12.19 14.80
N THR A 292 1.52 12.37 15.03
CA THR A 292 0.61 11.31 15.48
C THR A 292 -0.45 11.05 14.42
N TRP A 293 -0.64 9.77 14.06
CA TRP A 293 -1.77 9.31 13.29
C TRP A 293 -2.90 8.83 14.20
N THR A 294 -4.14 8.98 13.74
CA THR A 294 -5.33 8.38 14.34
C THR A 294 -6.20 7.76 13.25
N LYS A 295 -6.96 6.72 13.60
CA LYS A 295 -8.00 6.15 12.76
C LYS A 295 -9.10 5.63 13.68
N ALA A 296 -10.31 6.18 13.54
CA ALA A 296 -11.43 5.87 14.44
C ALA A 296 -12.09 4.55 14.03
N ASP A 297 -12.63 4.43 12.84
CA ASP A 297 -13.40 3.25 12.42
C ASP A 297 -12.77 2.59 11.18
N ILE A 298 -13.31 1.43 10.82
CA ILE A 298 -12.89 0.63 9.68
C ILE A 298 -13.03 1.39 8.36
N SER A 299 -14.07 2.21 8.23
CA SER A 299 -14.37 3.01 7.04
C SER A 299 -13.73 4.40 7.00
N ASP A 300 -13.09 4.83 8.10
CA ASP A 300 -12.43 6.13 8.14
C ASP A 300 -11.03 6.05 7.55
N PRO A 301 -10.56 7.08 6.82
CA PRO A 301 -9.15 7.21 6.48
C PRO A 301 -8.31 7.53 7.73
N PHE A 302 -7.01 7.44 7.62
CA PHE A 302 -6.10 7.94 8.65
C PHE A 302 -6.17 9.47 8.73
N SER A 303 -6.12 10.00 9.94
CA SER A 303 -5.87 11.42 10.23
C SER A 303 -4.47 11.61 10.77
N PHE A 304 -3.83 12.73 10.45
CA PHE A 304 -2.43 13.00 10.80
C PHE A 304 -2.28 14.41 11.36
N VAL A 305 -1.65 14.51 12.54
CA VAL A 305 -1.33 15.78 13.20
C VAL A 305 0.18 15.82 13.46
N LEU A 306 0.84 16.88 13.06
CA LEU A 306 2.28 17.10 13.27
C LEU A 306 2.60 17.40 14.73
N GLU A 307 3.88 17.40 15.12
CA GLU A 307 4.34 17.69 16.49
C GLU A 307 3.96 19.11 16.95
N ASP A 308 3.79 20.05 16.03
CA ASP A 308 3.37 21.43 16.32
C ASP A 308 1.85 21.62 16.38
N GLY A 309 1.08 20.52 16.24
CA GLY A 309 -0.38 20.54 16.25
C GLY A 309 -1.04 20.86 14.90
N SER A 310 -0.27 21.20 13.87
CA SER A 310 -0.81 21.45 12.52
C SER A 310 -1.19 20.15 11.81
N PRO A 311 -2.16 20.18 10.87
CA PRO A 311 -2.48 19.01 10.05
C PRO A 311 -1.35 18.72 9.05
N LEU A 312 -1.14 17.42 8.74
CA LEU A 312 -0.23 17.02 7.68
C LEU A 312 -0.77 17.48 6.31
N VAL A 313 0.12 18.00 5.47
CA VAL A 313 -0.11 18.22 4.03
C VAL A 313 0.90 17.40 3.25
N MET A 314 0.42 16.49 2.41
CA MET A 314 1.25 15.60 1.59
C MET A 314 1.41 16.13 0.16
N ALA A 315 2.59 15.93 -0.42
CA ALA A 315 2.83 16.25 -1.83
C ALA A 315 2.13 15.26 -2.76
N PRO A 316 1.69 15.70 -3.96
CA PRO A 316 1.11 14.81 -4.95
C PRO A 316 2.12 13.77 -5.46
N GLY A 317 1.70 12.51 -5.61
CA GLY A 317 2.53 11.45 -6.16
C GLY A 317 2.26 10.08 -5.57
N GLN A 318 2.94 9.06 -6.09
CA GLN A 318 2.88 7.71 -5.55
C GLN A 318 3.37 7.70 -4.10
N THR A 319 2.61 7.06 -3.22
CA THR A 319 2.93 6.93 -1.79
C THR A 319 3.17 5.47 -1.42
N TYR A 320 4.34 5.15 -0.85
CA TYR A 320 4.57 3.88 -0.14
C TYR A 320 4.29 4.09 1.34
N VAL A 321 3.43 3.24 1.90
CA VAL A 321 3.00 3.27 3.30
C VAL A 321 3.56 2.03 4.00
N GLU A 322 4.61 2.20 4.77
CA GLU A 322 5.19 1.15 5.61
C GLU A 322 4.42 1.07 6.92
N LEU A 323 3.99 -0.13 7.32
CA LEU A 323 3.22 -0.41 8.54
C LEU A 323 4.02 -1.28 9.52
N PRO A 324 5.24 -0.87 9.97
CA PRO A 324 6.03 -1.65 10.91
C PRO A 324 5.41 -1.63 12.32
N ASP A 325 5.91 -2.51 13.20
CA ASP A 325 5.48 -2.56 14.61
C ASP A 325 5.67 -1.21 15.32
N LYS A 326 4.84 -0.95 16.31
CA LYS A 326 4.88 0.27 17.14
C LYS A 326 6.27 0.52 17.75
N LYS A 327 7.01 -0.54 18.07
CA LYS A 327 8.36 -0.48 18.66
C LYS A 327 9.48 -0.31 17.62
N ALA A 328 9.17 -0.33 16.32
CA ALA A 328 10.16 -0.20 15.26
C ALA A 328 10.91 1.14 15.40
N LYS A 329 12.23 1.08 15.42
CA LYS A 329 13.10 2.26 15.47
C LYS A 329 13.50 2.64 14.04
N ILE A 330 12.85 3.67 13.51
CA ILE A 330 13.17 4.18 12.17
C ILE A 330 14.52 4.89 12.21
N VAL A 331 15.45 4.47 11.35
CA VAL A 331 16.78 5.09 11.25
C VAL A 331 16.80 6.02 10.05
N ILE A 332 17.12 7.29 10.29
CA ILE A 332 17.19 8.35 9.28
C ILE A 332 18.61 8.90 9.25
N LYS A 333 19.21 9.00 8.06
CA LYS A 333 20.49 9.68 7.85
C LYS A 333 20.25 10.96 7.07
N SER A 334 20.86 12.05 7.54
CA SER A 334 20.83 13.38 6.90
C SER A 334 21.91 13.55 5.86
#